data_9edc2eadba1d88b6e88ceb487b1196b2
#
_entry.id   9edc2eadba1d88b6e88ceb487b1196b2
#
_cell.length_a   1.000
_cell.length_b   1.000
_cell.length_c   1.000
_cell.angle_alpha   90.00
_cell.angle_beta   90.00
_cell.angle_gamma   90.00
#
_symmetry.space_group_name_H-M   'P 1'
#
loop_
_entity.id
_entity.type
_entity.pdbx_description
1 polymer ?
#
loop_
_entity_poly.entity_id
_entity_poly.type
_entity_poly.pdbx_seq_one_letter_code
_entity_poly.pdbx_strand_id
1 'polypeptide(L)'
;MVQVVKQLLEVDQVTAVDMPLDMPPAVALKKIVDSVRAVNDGSGVILLVDMGSLATFNNEIQRETGVAVRTVDMVTTSIVLETVRKASVIGTDLDQLYDSLRKFRGYGAVTVEEPVTQNHHPKAILAVCASGKGTAQRIKELIQSSLSKRQNQNVDVVTLSVADLSCLLYT
;
A
#
# COMPACT_ATOMS: atom_id res chain seq x y z
N MET A 1 -4.76 3.36 -11.08
CA MET A 1 -3.39 2.88 -10.80
C MET A 1 -2.83 2.07 -11.99
N VAL A 2 -3.46 0.98 -12.44
CA VAL A 2 -2.96 0.16 -13.58
C VAL A 2 -2.73 0.98 -14.86
N GLN A 3 -3.63 1.89 -15.23
CA GLN A 3 -3.44 2.77 -16.39
C GLN A 3 -2.19 3.64 -16.27
N VAL A 4 -1.92 4.19 -15.09
CA VAL A 4 -0.71 5.00 -14.84
C VAL A 4 0.55 4.16 -15.01
N VAL A 5 0.54 2.93 -14.47
CA VAL A 5 1.68 2.00 -14.61
C VAL A 5 1.93 1.64 -16.07
N LYS A 6 0.89 1.30 -16.82
CA LYS A 6 1.00 0.98 -18.25
C LYS A 6 1.53 2.14 -19.08
N GLN A 7 1.11 3.37 -18.75
CA GLN A 7 1.58 4.57 -19.44
C GLN A 7 3.04 4.92 -19.12
N LEU A 8 3.48 4.70 -17.86
CA LEU A 8 4.82 5.07 -17.43
C LEU A 8 5.89 4.03 -17.79
N LEU A 9 5.52 2.75 -17.81
CA LEU A 9 6.47 1.65 -17.90
C LEU A 9 6.27 0.76 -19.14
N GLU A 10 5.28 1.07 -19.98
CA GLU A 10 4.97 0.36 -21.25
C GLU A 10 4.86 -1.17 -21.07
N VAL A 11 4.23 -1.62 -19.96
CA VAL A 11 4.07 -3.04 -19.63
C VAL A 11 2.63 -3.50 -19.72
N ASP A 12 2.42 -4.71 -20.25
CA ASP A 12 1.08 -5.31 -20.39
C ASP A 12 0.74 -6.34 -19.31
N GLN A 13 1.75 -6.95 -18.66
CA GLN A 13 1.57 -7.99 -17.63
C GLN A 13 1.12 -7.42 -16.28
N VAL A 14 0.31 -6.38 -16.28
CA VAL A 14 -0.27 -5.77 -15.07
C VAL A 14 -1.78 -5.68 -15.23
N THR A 15 -2.50 -6.23 -14.26
CA THR A 15 -3.96 -6.13 -14.21
C THR A 15 -4.43 -5.70 -12.82
N ALA A 16 -5.69 -5.30 -12.71
CA ALA A 16 -6.34 -5.02 -11.44
C ALA A 16 -7.64 -5.79 -11.33
N VAL A 17 -7.93 -6.26 -10.13
CA VAL A 17 -9.20 -6.87 -9.77
C VAL A 17 -9.87 -5.97 -8.75
N ASP A 18 -11.03 -5.44 -9.13
CA ASP A 18 -11.86 -4.66 -8.23
C ASP A 18 -12.80 -5.56 -7.44
N MET A 19 -12.81 -5.39 -6.12
CA MET A 19 -13.54 -6.24 -5.19
C MET A 19 -14.42 -5.39 -4.26
N PRO A 20 -15.68 -5.13 -4.64
CA PRO A 20 -16.65 -4.53 -3.75
C PRO A 20 -16.83 -5.32 -2.45
N LEU A 21 -17.11 -4.61 -1.34
CA LEU A 21 -17.20 -5.21 0.00
C LEU A 21 -18.32 -6.28 0.13
N ASP A 22 -19.31 -6.22 -0.72
CA ASP A 22 -20.43 -7.18 -0.78
C ASP A 22 -20.14 -8.39 -1.66
N MET A 23 -18.96 -8.46 -2.28
CA MET A 23 -18.59 -9.58 -3.16
C MET A 23 -18.32 -10.84 -2.33
N PRO A 24 -18.99 -11.98 -2.65
CA PRO A 24 -18.71 -13.25 -1.99
C PRO A 24 -17.23 -13.68 -2.20
N PRO A 25 -16.57 -14.23 -1.15
CA PRO A 25 -15.16 -14.64 -1.25
C PRO A 25 -14.85 -15.61 -2.40
N ALA A 26 -15.75 -16.53 -2.69
CA ALA A 26 -15.59 -17.49 -3.80
C ALA A 26 -15.56 -16.80 -5.17
N VAL A 27 -16.36 -15.74 -5.36
CA VAL A 27 -16.37 -14.94 -6.59
C VAL A 27 -15.10 -14.11 -6.71
N ALA A 28 -14.65 -13.55 -5.58
CA ALA A 28 -13.40 -12.82 -5.50
C ALA A 28 -12.21 -13.71 -5.87
N LEU A 29 -12.10 -14.89 -5.26
CA LEU A 29 -11.07 -15.87 -5.55
C LEU A 29 -11.03 -16.23 -7.05
N LYS A 30 -12.19 -16.54 -7.65
CA LYS A 30 -12.28 -16.86 -9.06
C LYS A 30 -11.75 -15.73 -9.96
N LYS A 31 -12.13 -14.47 -9.67
CA LYS A 31 -11.61 -13.32 -10.44
C LYS A 31 -10.10 -13.19 -10.33
N ILE A 32 -9.55 -13.41 -9.13
CA ILE A 32 -8.09 -13.35 -8.91
C ILE A 32 -7.41 -14.48 -9.69
N VAL A 33 -7.92 -15.71 -9.61
CA VAL A 33 -7.39 -16.87 -10.34
C VAL A 33 -7.35 -16.60 -11.83
N ASP A 34 -8.45 -16.11 -12.42
CA ASP A 34 -8.53 -15.77 -13.84
C ASP A 34 -7.52 -14.69 -14.23
N SER A 35 -7.34 -13.68 -13.36
CA SER A 35 -6.37 -12.60 -13.57
C SER A 35 -4.92 -13.09 -13.46
N VAL A 36 -4.62 -13.98 -12.51
CA VAL A 36 -3.29 -14.59 -12.35
C VAL A 36 -2.92 -15.38 -13.59
N ARG A 37 -3.85 -16.17 -14.13
CA ARG A 37 -3.63 -16.91 -15.39
C ARG A 37 -3.37 -15.99 -16.58
N ALA A 38 -4.06 -14.85 -16.62
CA ALA A 38 -3.97 -13.91 -17.74
C ALA A 38 -2.64 -13.13 -17.76
N VAL A 39 -2.03 -12.87 -16.60
CA VAL A 39 -0.78 -12.07 -16.52
C VAL A 39 0.48 -12.92 -16.39
N ASN A 40 0.34 -14.20 -16.05
CA ASN A 40 1.49 -15.07 -15.86
C ASN A 40 2.16 -15.42 -17.21
N ASP A 41 3.43 -15.11 -17.30
CA ASP A 41 4.30 -15.46 -18.45
C ASP A 41 5.17 -16.70 -18.19
N GLY A 42 4.99 -17.37 -17.05
CA GLY A 42 5.80 -18.52 -16.61
C GLY A 42 6.77 -18.19 -15.47
N SER A 43 7.01 -16.92 -15.18
CA SER A 43 7.94 -16.48 -14.13
C SER A 43 7.29 -16.38 -12.74
N GLY A 44 5.97 -16.59 -12.65
CA GLY A 44 5.18 -16.41 -11.43
C GLY A 44 4.55 -15.03 -11.34
N VAL A 45 3.79 -14.79 -10.27
CA VAL A 45 2.99 -13.57 -10.11
C VAL A 45 3.17 -12.95 -8.72
N ILE A 46 3.41 -11.65 -8.68
CA ILE A 46 3.28 -10.85 -7.45
C ILE A 46 1.86 -10.32 -7.35
N LEU A 47 1.17 -10.68 -6.27
CA LEU A 47 -0.14 -10.17 -5.93
C LEU A 47 0.01 -9.03 -4.92
N LEU A 48 -0.42 -7.83 -5.29
CA LEU A 48 -0.42 -6.65 -4.42
C LEU A 48 -1.82 -6.42 -3.89
N VAL A 49 -2.01 -6.46 -2.58
CA VAL A 49 -3.33 -6.35 -1.94
C VAL A 49 -3.40 -5.18 -0.97
N ASP A 50 -4.55 -4.53 -0.91
CA ASP A 50 -4.85 -3.46 0.03
C ASP A 50 -5.45 -3.97 1.35
N MET A 51 -6.06 -5.16 1.33
CA MET A 51 -6.62 -5.82 2.50
C MET A 51 -5.82 -7.08 2.85
N GLY A 52 -5.31 -7.15 4.07
CA GLY A 52 -4.50 -8.28 4.54
C GLY A 52 -5.23 -9.64 4.50
N SER A 53 -6.58 -9.65 4.59
CA SER A 53 -7.39 -10.86 4.44
C SER A 53 -7.24 -11.52 3.07
N LEU A 54 -6.93 -10.77 2.02
CA LEU A 54 -6.71 -11.30 0.68
C LEU A 54 -5.42 -12.12 0.56
N ALA A 55 -4.47 -11.92 1.45
CA ALA A 55 -3.26 -12.73 1.52
C ALA A 55 -3.58 -14.21 1.87
N THR A 56 -4.72 -14.49 2.48
CA THR A 56 -5.14 -15.86 2.79
C THR A 56 -5.46 -16.69 1.55
N PHE A 57 -5.78 -16.06 0.42
CA PHE A 57 -6.06 -16.74 -0.84
C PHE A 57 -4.80 -17.30 -1.54
N ASN A 58 -3.61 -16.94 -1.09
CA ASN A 58 -2.36 -17.29 -1.77
C ASN A 58 -2.26 -18.80 -2.07
N ASN A 59 -2.51 -19.64 -1.07
CA ASN A 59 -2.41 -21.10 -1.23
C ASN A 59 -3.49 -21.66 -2.17
N GLU A 60 -4.69 -21.12 -2.15
CA GLU A 60 -5.78 -21.55 -3.04
C GLU A 60 -5.51 -21.14 -4.46
N ILE A 61 -5.02 -19.93 -4.70
CA ILE A 61 -4.64 -19.45 -6.03
C ILE A 61 -3.53 -20.33 -6.61
N GLN A 62 -2.48 -20.64 -5.84
CA GLN A 62 -1.40 -21.51 -6.30
C GLN A 62 -1.90 -22.93 -6.63
N ARG A 63 -2.79 -23.49 -5.81
CA ARG A 63 -3.37 -24.82 -6.04
C ARG A 63 -4.22 -24.86 -7.31
N GLU A 64 -5.02 -23.82 -7.56
CA GLU A 64 -5.93 -23.78 -8.72
C GLU A 64 -5.24 -23.41 -10.04
N THR A 65 -4.17 -22.62 -9.96
CA THR A 65 -3.48 -22.12 -11.15
C THR A 65 -2.22 -22.91 -11.50
N GLY A 66 -1.59 -23.56 -10.52
CA GLY A 66 -0.24 -24.11 -10.64
C GLY A 66 0.87 -23.05 -10.75
N VAL A 67 0.52 -21.77 -10.61
CA VAL A 67 1.45 -20.63 -10.73
C VAL A 67 2.05 -20.31 -9.36
N ALA A 68 3.36 -20.06 -9.32
CA ALA A 68 3.99 -19.52 -8.12
C ALA A 68 3.50 -18.09 -7.87
N VAL A 69 2.88 -17.86 -6.71
CA VAL A 69 2.34 -16.54 -6.34
C VAL A 69 2.97 -16.08 -5.02
N ARG A 70 3.33 -14.81 -4.96
CA ARG A 70 3.75 -14.14 -3.73
C ARG A 70 2.87 -12.92 -3.49
N THR A 71 2.37 -12.78 -2.26
CA THR A 71 1.45 -11.69 -1.90
C THR A 71 2.14 -10.66 -1.02
N VAL A 72 2.04 -9.41 -1.42
CA VAL A 72 2.49 -8.24 -0.66
C VAL A 72 1.27 -7.42 -0.28
N ASP A 73 1.09 -7.18 0.98
CA ASP A 73 0.02 -6.37 1.56
C ASP A 73 0.38 -4.87 1.63
N MET A 74 -0.57 -4.06 2.09
CA MET A 74 -0.42 -2.61 2.23
C MET A 74 0.00 -1.92 0.94
N VAL A 75 -0.65 -2.27 -0.17
CA VAL A 75 -0.35 -1.70 -1.49
C VAL A 75 -0.47 -0.18 -1.51
N THR A 76 0.54 0.46 -2.08
CA THR A 76 0.58 1.90 -2.38
C THR A 76 1.01 2.11 -3.82
N THR A 77 0.78 3.29 -4.37
CA THR A 77 1.24 3.62 -5.73
C THR A 77 2.76 3.42 -5.87
N SER A 78 3.53 3.79 -4.86
CA SER A 78 4.99 3.63 -4.87
C SER A 78 5.41 2.17 -4.97
N ILE A 79 4.79 1.27 -4.18
CA ILE A 79 5.14 -0.15 -4.22
C ILE A 79 4.72 -0.80 -5.54
N VAL A 80 3.60 -0.36 -6.14
CA VAL A 80 3.17 -0.85 -7.46
C VAL A 80 4.19 -0.49 -8.53
N LEU A 81 4.61 0.79 -8.59
CA LEU A 81 5.62 1.25 -9.53
C LEU A 81 6.95 0.51 -9.34
N GLU A 82 7.39 0.34 -8.10
CA GLU A 82 8.64 -0.36 -7.79
C GLU A 82 8.56 -1.85 -8.16
N THR A 83 7.40 -2.49 -7.91
CA THR A 83 7.19 -3.89 -8.30
C THR A 83 7.35 -4.06 -9.81
N VAL A 84 6.64 -3.24 -10.58
CA VAL A 84 6.66 -3.36 -12.05
C VAL A 84 8.05 -3.03 -12.60
N ARG A 85 8.70 -1.96 -12.11
CA ARG A 85 10.05 -1.60 -12.51
C ARG A 85 11.06 -2.74 -12.28
N LYS A 86 10.97 -3.41 -11.13
CA LYS A 86 11.87 -4.54 -10.82
C LYS A 86 11.51 -5.80 -11.58
N ALA A 87 10.22 -6.11 -11.72
CA ALA A 87 9.76 -7.26 -12.48
C ALA A 87 10.14 -7.17 -13.97
N SER A 88 10.24 -5.96 -14.53
CA SER A 88 10.65 -5.75 -15.93
C SER A 88 12.14 -5.98 -16.18
N VAL A 89 12.95 -6.22 -15.14
CA VAL A 89 14.36 -6.54 -15.30
C VAL A 89 14.50 -8.01 -15.69
N ILE A 90 15.17 -8.27 -16.81
CA ILE A 90 15.39 -9.63 -17.33
C ILE A 90 16.09 -10.51 -16.27
N GLY A 91 15.55 -11.70 -16.02
CA GLY A 91 16.11 -12.66 -15.09
C GLY A 91 15.80 -12.40 -13.62
N THR A 92 14.86 -11.50 -13.32
CA THR A 92 14.40 -11.29 -11.94
C THR A 92 13.69 -12.54 -11.41
N ASP A 93 14.22 -13.09 -10.32
CA ASP A 93 13.61 -14.22 -9.60
C ASP A 93 12.44 -13.74 -8.74
N LEU A 94 11.34 -14.54 -8.70
CA LEU A 94 10.11 -14.18 -7.98
C LEU A 94 10.35 -13.99 -6.48
N ASP A 95 11.14 -14.85 -5.84
CA ASP A 95 11.38 -14.78 -4.40
C ASP A 95 12.31 -13.61 -4.04
N GLN A 96 13.33 -13.34 -4.87
CA GLN A 96 14.18 -12.16 -4.72
C GLN A 96 13.39 -10.87 -4.88
N LEU A 97 12.49 -10.81 -5.88
CA LEU A 97 11.59 -9.69 -6.06
C LEU A 97 10.72 -9.49 -4.82
N TYR A 98 10.05 -10.53 -4.36
CA TYR A 98 9.21 -10.51 -3.17
C TYR A 98 9.94 -10.01 -1.93
N ASP A 99 11.14 -10.55 -1.65
CA ASP A 99 11.95 -10.13 -0.50
C ASP A 99 12.38 -8.66 -0.58
N SER A 100 12.66 -8.18 -1.78
CA SER A 100 12.99 -6.77 -2.00
C SER A 100 11.79 -5.84 -1.75
N LEU A 101 10.58 -6.27 -2.13
CA LEU A 101 9.35 -5.51 -1.92
C LEU A 101 8.97 -5.43 -0.45
N ARG A 102 9.14 -6.50 0.32
CA ARG A 102 8.90 -6.50 1.76
C ARG A 102 9.79 -5.51 2.53
N LYS A 103 10.96 -5.23 2.00
CA LYS A 103 11.92 -4.27 2.57
C LYS A 103 11.70 -2.83 2.06
N PHE A 104 10.90 -2.66 1.02
CA PHE A 104 10.67 -1.35 0.42
C PHE A 104 9.93 -0.41 1.38
N ARG A 105 10.47 0.78 1.57
CA ARG A 105 9.92 1.83 2.47
C ARG A 105 9.52 3.11 1.72
N GLY A 106 9.47 3.05 0.39
CA GLY A 106 9.18 4.19 -0.49
C GLY A 106 10.44 4.83 -1.08
N TYR A 107 10.21 5.75 -2.00
CA TYR A 107 11.28 6.53 -2.65
C TYR A 107 11.62 7.74 -1.77
N GLY A 108 12.62 7.61 -0.98
CA GLY A 108 13.14 8.70 -0.18
C GLY A 108 12.69 8.61 1.29
N ALA A 109 13.49 7.95 2.10
CA ALA A 109 13.68 8.48 3.42
C ALA A 109 14.39 9.83 3.21
N VAL A 110 13.67 10.94 3.36
CA VAL A 110 14.33 12.22 3.57
C VAL A 110 15.06 12.06 4.90
N THR A 111 16.33 11.70 4.84
CA THR A 111 17.22 11.84 6.00
C THR A 111 17.34 13.34 6.22
N VAL A 112 16.55 13.85 7.15
CA VAL A 112 16.79 15.18 7.70
C VAL A 112 18.08 15.04 8.48
N GLU A 113 19.21 15.42 7.90
CA GLU A 113 20.53 15.35 8.51
C GLU A 113 20.77 16.44 9.56
N GLU A 114 19.80 17.31 9.81
CA GLU A 114 19.94 18.29 10.88
C GLU A 114 19.43 17.71 12.21
N PRO A 115 20.26 17.76 13.26
CA PRO A 115 19.75 17.49 14.59
C PRO A 115 18.72 18.58 14.92
N VAL A 116 17.44 18.21 14.81
CA VAL A 116 16.38 19.02 15.37
C VAL A 116 16.74 19.17 16.86
N THR A 117 17.22 20.35 17.25
CA THR A 117 17.37 20.69 18.65
C THR A 117 16.04 20.35 19.30
N GLN A 118 16.08 19.40 20.22
CA GLN A 118 14.90 18.93 20.94
C GLN A 118 14.38 20.04 21.86
N ASN A 119 13.73 21.02 21.27
CA ASN A 119 12.76 21.80 22.01
C ASN A 119 11.66 20.81 22.38
N HIS A 120 11.34 20.70 23.65
CA HIS A 120 10.27 19.86 24.18
C HIS A 120 8.89 20.34 23.68
N HIS A 121 8.68 20.27 22.37
CA HIS A 121 7.36 20.46 21.82
C HIS A 121 6.55 19.18 22.06
N PRO A 122 5.27 19.28 22.40
CA PRO A 122 4.40 18.13 22.55
C PRO A 122 4.43 17.34 21.23
N LYS A 123 4.50 16.01 21.33
CA LYS A 123 4.44 15.15 20.15
C LYS A 123 3.09 15.33 19.46
N ALA A 124 3.10 15.57 18.15
CA ALA A 124 1.88 15.74 17.38
C ALA A 124 1.71 14.59 16.36
N ILE A 125 0.48 14.15 16.20
CA ILE A 125 0.08 13.24 15.12
C ILE A 125 -0.76 14.03 14.12
N LEU A 126 -0.32 14.06 12.87
CA LEU A 126 -1.04 14.72 11.80
C LEU A 126 -1.88 13.69 11.04
N ALA A 127 -3.20 13.77 11.15
CA ALA A 127 -4.14 12.94 10.42
C ALA A 127 -4.59 13.67 9.15
N VAL A 128 -4.11 13.21 7.99
CA VAL A 128 -4.40 13.83 6.67
C VAL A 128 -5.25 12.90 5.84
N CYS A 129 -6.34 13.42 5.25
CA CYS A 129 -7.19 12.66 4.35
C CYS A 129 -7.43 13.39 3.03
N ALA A 130 -7.27 12.67 1.92
CA ALA A 130 -7.53 13.20 0.58
C ALA A 130 -9.02 13.44 0.32
N SER A 131 -9.91 12.63 0.95
CA SER A 131 -11.35 12.69 0.75
C SER A 131 -12.08 13.76 1.60
N GLY A 132 -11.33 14.52 2.44
CA GLY A 132 -11.87 15.66 3.18
C GLY A 132 -11.81 15.54 4.71
N LYS A 133 -12.28 16.63 5.36
CA LYS A 133 -12.15 16.82 6.81
C LYS A 133 -12.90 15.79 7.67
N GLY A 134 -14.01 15.25 7.16
CA GLY A 134 -14.84 14.29 7.91
C GLY A 134 -14.13 12.98 8.24
N THR A 135 -13.43 12.42 7.26
CA THR A 135 -12.65 11.18 7.47
C THR A 135 -11.45 11.41 8.37
N ALA A 136 -10.75 12.54 8.19
CA ALA A 136 -9.64 12.93 9.07
C ALA A 136 -10.10 13.11 10.52
N GLN A 137 -11.28 13.68 10.74
CA GLN A 137 -11.89 13.83 12.06
C GLN A 137 -12.19 12.47 12.70
N ARG A 138 -12.73 11.51 11.94
CA ARG A 138 -12.98 10.16 12.43
C ARG A 138 -11.71 9.43 12.84
N ILE A 139 -10.64 9.58 12.05
CA ILE A 139 -9.32 9.04 12.37
C ILE A 139 -8.78 9.67 13.66
N LYS A 140 -8.91 11.00 13.85
CA LYS A 140 -8.54 11.70 15.09
C LYS A 140 -9.23 11.09 16.31
N GLU A 141 -10.55 10.88 16.25
CA GLU A 141 -11.33 10.29 17.35
C GLU A 141 -10.82 8.88 17.71
N LEU A 142 -10.53 8.04 16.71
CA LEU A 142 -9.98 6.71 16.91
C LEU A 142 -8.59 6.74 17.55
N ILE A 143 -7.71 7.63 17.08
CA ILE A 143 -6.37 7.81 17.64
C ILE A 143 -6.47 8.30 19.09
N GLN A 144 -7.27 9.31 19.36
CA GLN A 144 -7.44 9.88 20.70
C GLN A 144 -8.01 8.85 21.68
N SER A 145 -9.00 8.05 21.27
CA SER A 145 -9.56 6.97 22.09
C SER A 145 -8.51 5.91 22.43
N SER A 146 -7.60 5.61 21.49
CA SER A 146 -6.52 4.65 21.69
C SER A 146 -5.41 5.21 22.61
N LEU A 147 -5.08 6.49 22.47
CA LEU A 147 -4.10 7.18 23.32
C LEU A 147 -4.59 7.31 24.77
N SER A 148 -5.86 7.65 24.96
CA SER A 148 -6.47 7.74 26.29
C SER A 148 -6.43 6.43 27.06
N LYS A 149 -6.63 5.30 26.37
CA LYS A 149 -6.51 3.96 26.96
C LYS A 149 -5.08 3.61 27.40
N ARG A 150 -4.06 4.27 26.86
CA ARG A 150 -2.65 4.02 27.16
C ARG A 150 -2.00 5.05 28.09
N GLN A 151 -2.79 5.95 28.71
CA GLN A 151 -2.32 7.05 29.57
C GLN A 151 -1.30 8.00 28.88
N ASN A 152 -1.25 8.05 27.58
CA ASN A 152 -0.33 8.90 26.82
C ASN A 152 -1.02 10.23 26.47
N GLN A 153 -1.15 11.13 27.46
CA GLN A 153 -1.93 12.38 27.35
C GLN A 153 -1.18 13.54 26.68
N ASN A 154 0.11 13.37 26.34
CA ASN A 154 0.94 14.47 25.83
C ASN A 154 1.17 14.36 24.30
N VAL A 155 0.13 14.00 23.55
CA VAL A 155 0.17 13.90 22.09
C VAL A 155 -1.00 14.65 21.48
N ASP A 156 -0.71 15.70 20.75
CA ASP A 156 -1.72 16.43 19.98
C ASP A 156 -2.06 15.70 18.69
N VAL A 157 -3.36 15.58 18.37
CA VAL A 157 -3.83 15.02 17.09
C VAL A 157 -4.49 16.13 16.28
N VAL A 158 -3.83 16.52 15.20
CA VAL A 158 -4.29 17.57 14.28
C VAL A 158 -4.85 16.94 13.01
N THR A 159 -5.98 17.43 12.54
CA THR A 159 -6.62 16.97 11.29
C THR A 159 -6.45 18.00 10.19
N LEU A 160 -6.07 17.53 8.99
CA LEU A 160 -5.94 18.37 7.80
C LEU A 160 -6.54 17.67 6.59
N SER A 161 -7.01 18.45 5.63
CA SER A 161 -7.23 17.95 4.27
C SER A 161 -5.97 18.12 3.43
N VAL A 162 -5.83 17.36 2.35
CA VAL A 162 -4.70 17.54 1.41
C VAL A 162 -4.69 18.96 0.83
N ALA A 163 -5.86 19.57 0.66
CA ALA A 163 -5.96 20.96 0.20
C ALA A 163 -5.39 21.99 1.21
N ASP A 164 -5.44 21.68 2.50
CA ASP A 164 -4.93 22.57 3.55
C ASP A 164 -3.41 22.44 3.74
N LEU A 165 -2.78 21.34 3.26
CA LEU A 165 -1.34 21.11 3.39
C LEU A 165 -0.49 22.13 2.64
N SER A 166 -0.96 22.61 1.49
CA SER A 166 -0.26 23.63 0.71
C SER A 166 -0.12 24.96 1.47
N CYS A 167 -1.05 25.26 2.35
CA CYS A 167 -1.04 26.49 3.16
C CYS A 167 0.00 26.41 4.30
N LEU A 168 0.29 25.21 4.82
CA LEU A 168 1.23 25.00 5.94
C LEU A 168 2.70 24.90 5.50
N LEU A 169 2.95 24.57 4.23
CA LEU A 169 4.31 24.42 3.69
C LEU A 169 4.94 25.77 3.28
N TYR A 170 4.16 26.86 3.28
CA TYR A 170 4.60 28.19 2.84
C TYR A 170 4.46 29.27 3.92
N THR A 171 4.19 28.91 5.17
CA THR A 171 4.27 29.76 6.37
C THR A 171 5.42 29.35 7.26
#